data_c00f61338b1c7712b7169abfcaf8f017
#
_entry.id   c00f61338b1c7712b7169abfcaf8f017
#
_cell.length_a   1.000
_cell.length_b   1.000
_cell.length_c   1.000
_cell.angle_alpha   90.00
_cell.angle_beta   90.00
_cell.angle_gamma   90.00
#
_symmetry.space_group_name_H-M   'P 1'
#
loop_
_entity.id
_entity.type
_entity.pdbx_description
1 polymer ?
#
loop_
_entity_poly.entity_id
_entity_poly.type
_entity_poly.pdbx_seq_one_letter_code
_entity_poly.pdbx_strand_id
1 'polypeptide(L)'
;MTNDHDSGYKFLFSTPELVRDLILGFVPDEWLHSLDYATLEKVPGHYVTEDLRNRADDIVWRVKVGGEWVYLYLLIEFQSSVDKYMALRMMVYVGLLYQDLVKAGNALPDGRLPPVLPIVLYNGSPRWTAETDIFNLIPLVPGLVEQFKPQFKYLLIDENAYTDSELASLKNLVAAVFRIEHPASPASISVLLSLLSEWLVDRPDLRRMFATWIRATLMRKAEYRIVLPEIDDLQELNVMLAERLEVWAHGYEAQGVQKGILQGMQQGMQQGVQQGVQQGEALALQKLLSRRFGVLPSGMTAQIAAASREQIESWFDRAIEAGQLSDVFGPAAH
;
A
#
# COMPACT_ATOMS: atom_id res chain seq x y z
N MET A 1 10.78 -15.66 0.78
CA MET A 1 9.41 -15.40 1.25
C MET A 1 8.59 -14.47 0.32
N THR A 2 9.19 -13.78 -0.62
CA THR A 2 8.50 -12.92 -1.61
C THR A 2 7.78 -13.69 -2.73
N ASN A 3 8.15 -14.93 -3.01
CA ASN A 3 7.62 -15.71 -4.14
C ASN A 3 6.21 -16.30 -3.93
N ASP A 4 5.72 -16.42 -2.70
CA ASP A 4 4.45 -17.10 -2.41
C ASP A 4 3.23 -16.17 -2.53
N HIS A 5 3.39 -14.86 -2.31
CA HIS A 5 2.33 -13.89 -2.50
C HIS A 5 2.03 -13.69 -3.99
N ASP A 6 3.07 -13.50 -4.77
CA ASP A 6 2.99 -13.25 -6.21
C ASP A 6 2.36 -14.44 -6.94
N SER A 7 2.69 -15.67 -6.51
CA SER A 7 2.09 -16.90 -7.05
C SER A 7 0.59 -17.03 -6.75
N GLY A 8 0.12 -16.58 -5.59
CA GLY A 8 -1.28 -16.56 -5.20
C GLY A 8 -2.11 -15.62 -6.06
N TYR A 9 -1.61 -14.41 -6.32
CA TYR A 9 -2.25 -13.44 -7.21
C TYR A 9 -2.27 -13.92 -8.67
N LYS A 10 -1.18 -14.48 -9.17
CA LYS A 10 -1.15 -15.12 -10.49
C LYS A 10 -2.21 -16.20 -10.66
N PHE A 11 -2.38 -17.02 -9.63
CA PHE A 11 -3.40 -18.07 -9.63
C PHE A 11 -4.79 -17.44 -9.78
N LEU A 12 -5.12 -16.44 -8.97
CA LEU A 12 -6.40 -15.73 -9.03
C LEU A 12 -6.61 -15.03 -10.37
N PHE A 13 -5.66 -14.18 -10.78
CA PHE A 13 -5.76 -13.37 -12.00
C PHE A 13 -5.49 -14.18 -13.28
N SER A 14 -5.38 -15.51 -13.16
CA SER A 14 -5.46 -16.40 -14.32
C SER A 14 -6.90 -16.65 -14.78
N THR A 15 -7.90 -16.08 -14.11
CA THR A 15 -9.31 -16.13 -14.47
C THR A 15 -9.81 -14.80 -15.03
N PRO A 16 -10.61 -14.81 -16.11
CA PRO A 16 -11.07 -13.59 -16.74
C PRO A 16 -11.97 -12.72 -15.86
N GLU A 17 -12.72 -13.32 -14.94
CA GLU A 17 -13.60 -12.62 -14.02
C GLU A 17 -12.83 -11.67 -13.09
N LEU A 18 -11.67 -12.08 -12.57
CA LEU A 18 -10.88 -11.22 -11.72
C LEU A 18 -10.22 -10.08 -12.51
N VAL A 19 -9.78 -10.33 -13.73
CA VAL A 19 -9.24 -9.27 -14.58
C VAL A 19 -10.32 -8.25 -14.96
N ARG A 20 -11.51 -8.71 -15.33
CA ARG A 20 -12.66 -7.83 -15.54
C ARG A 20 -12.96 -6.99 -14.29
N ASP A 21 -13.06 -7.63 -13.14
CA ASP A 21 -13.40 -6.97 -11.89
C ASP A 21 -12.30 -5.98 -11.44
N LEU A 22 -11.03 -6.26 -11.75
CA LEU A 22 -9.93 -5.32 -11.54
C LEU A 22 -10.15 -4.03 -12.35
N ILE A 23 -10.43 -4.17 -13.64
CA ILE A 23 -10.63 -3.01 -14.51
C ILE A 23 -11.88 -2.23 -14.10
N LEU A 24 -13.02 -2.92 -13.93
CA LEU A 24 -14.29 -2.25 -13.61
C LEU A 24 -14.31 -1.61 -12.22
N GLY A 25 -13.57 -2.15 -11.26
CA GLY A 25 -13.58 -1.66 -9.88
C GLY A 25 -12.48 -0.66 -9.56
N PHE A 26 -11.34 -0.71 -10.26
CA PHE A 26 -10.11 -0.03 -9.82
C PHE A 26 -9.42 0.80 -10.90
N VAL A 27 -9.87 0.74 -12.16
CA VAL A 27 -9.36 1.59 -13.22
C VAL A 27 -10.35 2.73 -13.49
N PRO A 28 -10.00 4.00 -13.25
CA PRO A 28 -10.92 5.13 -13.37
C PRO A 28 -11.03 5.59 -14.84
N ASP A 29 -11.58 4.73 -15.72
CA ASP A 29 -11.73 5.00 -17.14
C ASP A 29 -13.03 4.39 -17.67
N GLU A 30 -14.03 5.24 -17.94
CA GLU A 30 -15.37 4.82 -18.40
C GLU A 30 -15.33 4.10 -19.75
N TRP A 31 -14.39 4.46 -20.63
CA TRP A 31 -14.25 3.79 -21.92
C TRP A 31 -13.81 2.33 -21.74
N LEU A 32 -12.84 2.07 -20.86
CA LEU A 32 -12.43 0.72 -20.49
C LEU A 32 -13.60 -0.07 -19.89
N HIS A 33 -14.45 0.57 -19.08
CA HIS A 33 -15.65 -0.06 -18.52
C HIS A 33 -16.68 -0.48 -19.57
N SER A 34 -16.66 0.13 -20.77
CA SER A 34 -17.56 -0.18 -21.88
C SER A 34 -17.12 -1.35 -22.76
N LEU A 35 -15.95 -1.94 -22.54
CA LEU A 35 -15.43 -3.04 -23.35
C LEU A 35 -16.21 -4.34 -23.13
N ASP A 36 -16.24 -5.19 -24.17
CA ASP A 36 -16.83 -6.52 -24.08
C ASP A 36 -15.85 -7.51 -23.44
N TYR A 37 -15.94 -7.66 -22.12
CA TYR A 37 -15.10 -8.57 -21.34
C TYR A 37 -15.39 -10.06 -21.60
N ALA A 38 -16.47 -10.42 -22.33
CA ALA A 38 -16.64 -11.78 -22.79
C ALA A 38 -15.58 -12.20 -23.83
N THR A 39 -14.89 -11.22 -24.42
CA THR A 39 -13.78 -11.45 -25.36
C THR A 39 -12.40 -11.48 -24.69
N LEU A 40 -12.36 -11.43 -23.37
CA LEU A 40 -11.11 -11.41 -22.61
C LEU A 40 -10.37 -12.75 -22.77
N GLU A 41 -9.14 -12.69 -23.26
CA GLU A 41 -8.31 -13.86 -23.53
C GLU A 41 -6.95 -13.72 -22.84
N LYS A 42 -6.51 -14.77 -22.15
CA LYS A 42 -5.17 -14.82 -21.61
C LYS A 42 -4.16 -15.07 -22.73
N VAL A 43 -3.14 -14.23 -22.81
CA VAL A 43 -2.07 -14.42 -23.80
C VAL A 43 -1.17 -15.58 -23.33
N PRO A 44 -1.01 -16.65 -24.12
CA PRO A 44 -0.22 -17.80 -23.74
C PRO A 44 1.25 -17.44 -23.52
N GLY A 45 1.87 -17.96 -22.45
CA GLY A 45 3.26 -17.65 -22.09
C GLY A 45 4.33 -18.15 -23.07
N HIS A 46 3.97 -18.93 -24.11
CA HIS A 46 4.92 -19.31 -25.16
C HIS A 46 5.12 -18.23 -26.26
N TYR A 47 4.30 -17.19 -26.25
CA TYR A 47 4.52 -15.97 -27.04
C TYR A 47 5.45 -14.97 -26.31
N VAL A 48 5.90 -15.32 -25.10
CA VAL A 48 6.75 -14.48 -24.26
C VAL A 48 8.16 -15.06 -24.30
N THR A 49 9.18 -14.24 -24.56
CA THR A 49 10.58 -14.68 -24.62
C THR A 49 11.02 -15.37 -23.33
N GLU A 50 12.10 -16.18 -23.38
CA GLU A 50 12.69 -16.80 -22.17
C GLU A 50 13.00 -15.78 -21.08
N ASP A 51 13.35 -14.56 -21.46
CA ASP A 51 13.62 -13.45 -20.52
C ASP A 51 12.37 -13.00 -19.76
N LEU A 52 11.19 -12.99 -20.39
CA LEU A 52 9.92 -12.73 -19.70
C LEU A 52 9.40 -13.99 -18.96
N ARG A 53 9.66 -15.21 -19.51
CA ARG A 53 9.29 -16.48 -18.82
C ARG A 53 10.05 -16.70 -17.52
N ASN A 54 11.32 -16.28 -17.46
CA ASN A 54 12.17 -16.39 -16.27
C ASN A 54 11.87 -15.31 -15.21
N ARG A 55 11.11 -14.28 -15.58
CA ARG A 55 10.57 -13.25 -14.67
C ARG A 55 9.13 -13.58 -14.38
N ALA A 56 8.96 -14.52 -13.51
CA ALA A 56 7.77 -15.33 -13.27
C ALA A 56 6.49 -14.58 -12.81
N ASP A 57 6.43 -13.24 -12.81
CA ASP A 57 5.41 -12.50 -12.06
C ASP A 57 4.35 -11.76 -12.90
N ASP A 58 4.44 -11.81 -14.23
CA ASP A 58 3.56 -11.06 -15.13
C ASP A 58 2.44 -11.92 -15.70
N ILE A 59 1.26 -11.34 -15.86
CA ILE A 59 0.15 -11.94 -16.62
C ILE A 59 -0.26 -10.96 -17.72
N VAL A 60 -0.38 -11.48 -18.92
CA VAL A 60 -0.85 -10.71 -20.07
C VAL A 60 -2.21 -11.21 -20.50
N TRP A 61 -3.15 -10.28 -20.58
CA TRP A 61 -4.47 -10.49 -21.12
C TRP A 61 -4.72 -9.58 -22.33
N ARG A 62 -5.64 -9.96 -23.18
CA ARG A 62 -6.11 -9.10 -24.27
C ARG A 62 -7.62 -9.10 -24.33
N VAL A 63 -8.21 -7.97 -24.69
CA VAL A 63 -9.65 -7.78 -24.88
C VAL A 63 -9.90 -7.07 -26.20
N LYS A 64 -10.95 -7.44 -26.92
CA LYS A 64 -11.33 -6.80 -28.19
C LYS A 64 -11.86 -5.40 -27.93
N VAL A 65 -11.47 -4.48 -28.80
CA VAL A 65 -11.90 -3.08 -28.80
C VAL A 65 -12.81 -2.82 -30.01
N GLY A 66 -14.06 -2.45 -29.75
CA GLY A 66 -15.05 -2.25 -30.82
C GLY A 66 -15.37 -3.54 -31.59
N GLY A 67 -16.00 -3.44 -32.74
CA GLY A 67 -16.27 -4.60 -33.59
C GLY A 67 -15.06 -5.10 -34.41
N GLU A 68 -13.90 -4.46 -34.28
CA GLU A 68 -12.70 -4.74 -35.08
C GLU A 68 -11.68 -5.55 -34.28
N TRP A 69 -10.71 -6.13 -35.00
CA TRP A 69 -9.67 -7.01 -34.49
C TRP A 69 -8.51 -6.25 -33.76
N VAL A 70 -8.82 -5.14 -33.12
CA VAL A 70 -7.88 -4.40 -32.28
C VAL A 70 -7.99 -4.93 -30.85
N TYR A 71 -6.88 -5.42 -30.31
CA TYR A 71 -6.83 -5.88 -28.92
C TYR A 71 -6.13 -4.84 -28.05
N LEU A 72 -6.74 -4.56 -26.90
CA LEU A 72 -6.04 -3.92 -25.81
C LEU A 72 -5.33 -5.00 -24.97
N TYR A 73 -4.04 -4.89 -24.81
CA TYR A 73 -3.25 -5.78 -23.94
C TYR A 73 -3.18 -5.19 -22.54
N LEU A 74 -3.49 -6.02 -21.55
CA LEU A 74 -3.37 -5.71 -20.12
C LEU A 74 -2.15 -6.47 -19.60
N LEU A 75 -1.10 -5.76 -19.26
CA LEU A 75 0.10 -6.32 -18.65
C LEU A 75 0.01 -6.04 -17.14
N ILE A 76 -0.20 -7.08 -16.33
CA ILE A 76 -0.41 -6.96 -14.89
C ILE A 76 0.81 -7.55 -14.17
N GLU A 77 1.50 -6.71 -13.43
CA GLU A 77 2.64 -7.04 -12.57
C GLU A 77 2.20 -7.02 -11.11
N PHE A 78 2.53 -8.06 -10.36
CA PHE A 78 2.21 -8.17 -8.93
C PHE A 78 3.44 -7.82 -8.09
N GLN A 79 3.27 -6.99 -7.06
CA GLN A 79 4.35 -6.52 -6.20
C GLN A 79 3.94 -6.54 -4.73
N SER A 80 4.77 -7.18 -3.89
CA SER A 80 4.65 -7.17 -2.43
C SER A 80 5.65 -6.24 -1.74
N SER A 81 6.55 -5.64 -2.50
CA SER A 81 7.54 -4.66 -2.02
C SER A 81 7.69 -3.52 -3.00
N VAL A 82 8.06 -2.34 -2.49
CA VAL A 82 8.26 -1.15 -3.33
C VAL A 82 9.55 -1.29 -4.12
N ASP A 83 9.44 -1.33 -5.45
CA ASP A 83 10.58 -1.25 -6.37
C ASP A 83 10.71 0.18 -6.89
N LYS A 84 11.77 0.88 -6.48
CA LYS A 84 12.01 2.27 -6.90
C LYS A 84 12.22 2.46 -8.41
N TYR A 85 12.55 1.39 -9.12
CA TYR A 85 12.75 1.39 -10.57
C TYR A 85 11.62 0.70 -11.34
N MET A 86 10.44 0.56 -10.73
CA MET A 86 9.30 -0.11 -11.35
C MET A 86 8.92 0.50 -12.71
N ALA A 87 8.99 1.82 -12.88
CA ALA A 87 8.70 2.45 -14.16
C ALA A 87 9.67 2.01 -15.27
N LEU A 88 10.95 1.82 -14.94
CA LEU A 88 11.92 1.25 -15.88
C LEU A 88 11.61 -0.22 -16.20
N ARG A 89 11.27 -1.00 -15.18
CA ARG A 89 10.92 -2.42 -15.32
C ARG A 89 9.72 -2.61 -16.23
N MET A 90 8.65 -1.87 -15.99
CA MET A 90 7.43 -1.91 -16.79
C MET A 90 7.65 -1.45 -18.23
N MET A 91 8.48 -0.43 -18.45
CA MET A 91 8.87 0.00 -19.80
C MET A 91 9.58 -1.12 -20.56
N VAL A 92 10.50 -1.84 -19.91
CA VAL A 92 11.19 -2.99 -20.50
C VAL A 92 10.22 -4.12 -20.84
N TYR A 93 9.27 -4.43 -19.94
CA TYR A 93 8.27 -5.48 -20.16
C TYR A 93 7.35 -5.17 -21.34
N VAL A 94 6.86 -3.94 -21.45
CA VAL A 94 6.06 -3.50 -22.60
C VAL A 94 6.89 -3.57 -23.90
N GLY A 95 8.17 -3.18 -23.85
CA GLY A 95 9.08 -3.30 -25.00
C GLY A 95 9.25 -4.74 -25.46
N LEU A 96 9.45 -5.67 -24.53
CA LEU A 96 9.58 -7.11 -24.81
C LEU A 96 8.25 -7.68 -25.36
N LEU A 97 7.11 -7.31 -24.74
CA LEU A 97 5.78 -7.70 -25.24
C LEU A 97 5.59 -7.25 -26.69
N TYR A 98 5.92 -6.01 -27.04
CA TYR A 98 5.84 -5.53 -28.41
C TYR A 98 6.73 -6.32 -29.38
N GLN A 99 7.95 -6.66 -28.98
CA GLN A 99 8.83 -7.50 -29.80
C GLN A 99 8.19 -8.87 -30.11
N ASP A 100 7.58 -9.48 -29.06
CA ASP A 100 6.94 -10.77 -29.22
C ASP A 100 5.68 -10.69 -30.09
N LEU A 101 4.87 -9.64 -29.92
CA LEU A 101 3.69 -9.40 -30.77
C LEU A 101 4.08 -9.22 -32.24
N VAL A 102 5.16 -8.50 -32.53
CA VAL A 102 5.67 -8.32 -33.89
C VAL A 102 6.16 -9.66 -34.47
N LYS A 103 6.93 -10.43 -33.69
CA LYS A 103 7.42 -11.76 -34.13
C LYS A 103 6.27 -12.74 -34.38
N ALA A 104 5.20 -12.67 -33.59
CA ALA A 104 4.00 -13.50 -33.75
C ALA A 104 3.04 -13.02 -34.85
N GLY A 105 3.33 -11.90 -35.52
CA GLY A 105 2.45 -11.34 -36.55
C GLY A 105 1.19 -10.69 -35.99
N ASN A 106 1.16 -10.30 -34.73
CA ASN A 106 0.05 -9.68 -34.03
C ASN A 106 0.11 -8.12 -34.04
N ALA A 107 0.86 -7.53 -34.98
CA ALA A 107 0.73 -6.09 -35.26
C ALA A 107 -0.64 -5.78 -35.87
N LEU A 108 -1.09 -4.53 -35.76
CA LEU A 108 -2.33 -4.10 -36.38
C LEU A 108 -2.25 -4.16 -37.91
N PRO A 109 -3.38 -4.26 -38.64
CA PRO A 109 -3.40 -4.36 -40.10
C PRO A 109 -2.66 -3.21 -40.80
N ASP A 110 -2.60 -2.04 -40.19
CA ASP A 110 -1.90 -0.85 -40.68
C ASP A 110 -0.40 -0.81 -40.28
N GLY A 111 0.11 -1.87 -39.66
CA GLY A 111 1.50 -2.01 -39.21
C GLY A 111 1.81 -1.34 -37.88
N ARG A 112 0.84 -0.71 -37.23
CA ARG A 112 1.03 -0.15 -35.88
C ARG A 112 1.04 -1.23 -34.81
N LEU A 113 1.60 -0.89 -33.64
CA LEU A 113 1.54 -1.75 -32.47
C LEU A 113 0.17 -1.62 -31.78
N PRO A 114 -0.38 -2.71 -31.23
CA PRO A 114 -1.62 -2.64 -30.46
C PRO A 114 -1.41 -1.86 -29.16
N PRO A 115 -2.46 -1.22 -28.61
CA PRO A 115 -2.36 -0.54 -27.32
C PRO A 115 -2.08 -1.53 -26.19
N VAL A 116 -1.27 -1.10 -25.22
CA VAL A 116 -0.95 -1.85 -23.99
C VAL A 116 -1.25 -0.97 -22.79
N LEU A 117 -2.04 -1.48 -21.85
CA LEU A 117 -2.23 -0.87 -20.52
C LEU A 117 -1.33 -1.61 -19.49
N PRO A 118 -0.24 -1.01 -19.05
CA PRO A 118 0.62 -1.58 -18.02
C PRO A 118 0.06 -1.26 -16.63
N ILE A 119 -0.20 -2.30 -15.83
CA ILE A 119 -0.78 -2.21 -14.49
C ILE A 119 0.20 -2.83 -13.49
N VAL A 120 0.45 -2.14 -12.40
CA VAL A 120 1.12 -2.69 -11.22
C VAL A 120 0.09 -2.80 -10.11
N LEU A 121 -0.14 -4.03 -9.65
CA LEU A 121 -0.98 -4.33 -8.50
C LEU A 121 -0.07 -4.55 -7.29
N TYR A 122 -0.20 -3.68 -6.28
CA TYR A 122 0.66 -3.66 -5.11
C TYR A 122 -0.12 -4.02 -3.84
N ASN A 123 0.36 -5.05 -3.13
CA ASN A 123 -0.23 -5.57 -1.89
C ASN A 123 0.72 -5.51 -0.68
N GLY A 124 1.83 -4.77 -0.79
CA GLY A 124 2.81 -4.63 0.30
C GLY A 124 2.32 -3.74 1.45
N SER A 125 2.90 -3.91 2.64
CA SER A 125 2.48 -3.18 3.84
C SER A 125 2.77 -1.66 3.82
N PRO A 126 3.96 -1.17 3.40
CA PRO A 126 4.14 0.27 3.27
C PRO A 126 3.40 0.79 2.03
N ARG A 127 2.87 2.02 2.10
CA ARG A 127 2.29 2.68 0.92
C ARG A 127 3.33 2.75 -0.20
N TRP A 128 2.85 2.66 -1.44
CA TRP A 128 3.73 2.80 -2.60
C TRP A 128 4.32 4.21 -2.68
N THR A 129 5.64 4.30 -2.86
CA THR A 129 6.38 5.56 -2.89
C THR A 129 7.25 5.73 -4.14
N ALA A 130 7.32 4.70 -5.00
CA ALA A 130 8.12 4.79 -6.23
C ALA A 130 7.40 5.59 -7.31
N GLU A 131 8.18 6.20 -8.18
CA GLU A 131 7.68 6.94 -9.33
C GLU A 131 6.94 6.03 -10.32
N THR A 132 5.78 6.48 -10.78
CA THR A 132 4.97 5.78 -11.80
C THR A 132 5.31 6.21 -13.23
N ASP A 133 6.12 7.26 -13.38
CA ASP A 133 6.56 7.80 -14.66
C ASP A 133 8.09 7.70 -14.78
N ILE A 134 8.57 7.03 -15.84
CA ILE A 134 10.00 6.93 -16.15
C ILE A 134 10.66 8.30 -16.30
N PHE A 135 9.90 9.29 -16.77
CA PHE A 135 10.38 10.66 -16.96
C PHE A 135 10.95 11.24 -15.65
N ASN A 136 10.32 10.94 -14.51
CA ASN A 136 10.74 11.44 -13.20
C ASN A 136 11.99 10.76 -12.64
N LEU A 137 12.34 9.57 -13.15
CA LEU A 137 13.55 8.86 -12.76
C LEU A 137 14.84 9.40 -13.45
N ILE A 138 14.68 10.27 -14.45
CA ILE A 138 15.79 10.79 -15.24
C ILE A 138 15.93 12.28 -14.93
N PRO A 139 17.12 12.73 -14.47
CA PRO A 139 17.33 14.13 -14.19
C PRO A 139 17.16 15.01 -15.45
N LEU A 140 16.70 16.22 -15.24
CA LEU A 140 16.65 17.22 -16.31
C LEU A 140 18.08 17.65 -16.65
N VAL A 141 18.40 17.60 -17.94
CA VAL A 141 19.64 18.15 -18.51
C VAL A 141 19.28 19.14 -19.61
N PRO A 142 19.92 20.31 -19.67
CA PRO A 142 19.58 21.31 -20.66
C PRO A 142 19.95 20.88 -22.08
N GLY A 143 19.24 21.43 -23.07
CA GLY A 143 19.55 21.26 -24.48
C GLY A 143 18.88 20.06 -25.15
N LEU A 144 19.51 19.57 -26.22
CA LEU A 144 18.93 18.56 -27.12
C LEU A 144 18.55 17.24 -26.43
N VAL A 145 19.30 16.85 -25.41
CA VAL A 145 19.11 15.57 -24.70
C VAL A 145 17.72 15.44 -24.07
N GLU A 146 17.13 16.54 -23.63
CA GLU A 146 15.78 16.55 -23.02
C GLU A 146 14.71 16.00 -23.97
N GLN A 147 14.84 16.23 -25.27
CA GLN A 147 13.88 15.78 -26.28
C GLN A 147 13.88 14.26 -26.45
N PHE A 148 14.95 13.57 -26.01
CA PHE A 148 15.11 12.12 -26.13
C PHE A 148 14.82 11.38 -24.83
N LYS A 149 14.33 12.06 -23.79
CA LYS A 149 13.88 11.36 -22.58
C LYS A 149 12.68 10.47 -22.92
N PRO A 150 12.72 9.18 -22.52
CA PRO A 150 11.59 8.30 -22.72
C PRO A 150 10.38 8.80 -21.94
N GLN A 151 9.18 8.64 -22.52
CA GLN A 151 7.90 8.89 -21.88
C GLN A 151 7.18 7.56 -21.74
N PHE A 152 6.97 7.14 -20.51
CA PHE A 152 6.27 5.91 -20.21
C PHE A 152 5.70 5.98 -18.79
N LYS A 153 4.44 5.59 -18.66
CA LYS A 153 3.74 5.50 -17.36
C LYS A 153 3.11 4.14 -17.21
N TYR A 154 2.98 3.70 -15.97
CA TYR A 154 2.13 2.57 -15.63
C TYR A 154 1.02 3.01 -14.67
N LEU A 155 -0.09 2.26 -14.67
CA LEU A 155 -1.17 2.42 -13.71
C LEU A 155 -0.81 1.66 -12.43
N LEU A 156 -0.79 2.35 -11.30
CA LEU A 156 -0.63 1.74 -9.99
C LEU A 156 -2.00 1.51 -9.35
N ILE A 157 -2.24 0.28 -8.90
CA ILE A 157 -3.34 -0.09 -8.00
C ILE A 157 -2.69 -0.53 -6.68
N ASP A 158 -2.71 0.36 -5.67
CA ASP A 158 -2.22 0.10 -4.33
C ASP A 158 -3.40 -0.29 -3.44
N GLU A 159 -3.45 -1.55 -2.99
CA GLU A 159 -4.54 -2.06 -2.15
C GLU A 159 -4.75 -1.24 -0.87
N ASN A 160 -3.66 -0.71 -0.31
CA ASN A 160 -3.72 0.12 0.89
C ASN A 160 -4.32 1.51 0.66
N ALA A 161 -4.62 1.88 -0.59
CA ALA A 161 -5.27 3.15 -0.90
C ALA A 161 -6.78 3.13 -0.60
N TYR A 162 -7.36 1.94 -0.44
CA TYR A 162 -8.81 1.75 -0.30
C TYR A 162 -9.18 1.41 1.14
N THR A 163 -10.24 2.00 1.65
CA THR A 163 -10.84 1.65 2.95
C THR A 163 -11.74 0.42 2.83
N ASP A 164 -11.95 -0.32 3.93
CA ASP A 164 -12.86 -1.48 3.94
C ASP A 164 -14.30 -1.09 3.53
N SER A 165 -14.76 0.11 3.88
CA SER A 165 -16.09 0.60 3.50
C SER A 165 -16.22 0.87 1.99
N GLU A 166 -15.18 1.43 1.35
CA GLU A 166 -15.14 1.61 -0.10
C GLU A 166 -15.17 0.27 -0.81
N LEU A 167 -14.31 -0.66 -0.39
CA LEU A 167 -14.26 -2.01 -0.96
C LEU A 167 -15.56 -2.79 -0.74
N ALA A 168 -16.22 -2.63 0.42
CA ALA A 168 -17.47 -3.30 0.72
C ALA A 168 -18.65 -2.83 -0.17
N SER A 169 -18.59 -1.58 -0.64
CA SER A 169 -19.60 -1.04 -1.56
C SER A 169 -19.54 -1.67 -2.96
N LEU A 170 -18.38 -2.22 -3.33
CA LEU A 170 -18.15 -2.89 -4.60
C LEU A 170 -18.58 -4.36 -4.49
N LYS A 171 -19.57 -4.81 -5.27
CA LYS A 171 -19.87 -6.23 -5.47
C LYS A 171 -18.88 -6.83 -6.47
N ASN A 172 -17.63 -6.98 -6.04
CA ASN A 172 -16.47 -7.17 -6.91
C ASN A 172 -15.53 -8.19 -6.29
N LEU A 173 -15.11 -9.20 -7.06
CA LEU A 173 -14.24 -10.28 -6.58
C LEU A 173 -12.86 -9.78 -6.15
N VAL A 174 -12.32 -8.77 -6.84
CA VAL A 174 -11.02 -8.18 -6.48
C VAL A 174 -11.12 -7.37 -5.19
N ALA A 175 -12.23 -6.65 -4.98
CA ALA A 175 -12.49 -5.99 -3.71
C ALA A 175 -12.56 -7.00 -2.54
N ALA A 176 -13.14 -8.18 -2.77
CA ALA A 176 -13.13 -9.25 -1.77
C ALA A 176 -11.71 -9.78 -1.50
N VAL A 177 -10.86 -9.91 -2.54
CA VAL A 177 -9.43 -10.27 -2.38
C VAL A 177 -8.71 -9.26 -1.49
N PHE A 178 -8.82 -7.97 -1.77
CA PHE A 178 -8.16 -6.91 -0.97
C PHE A 178 -8.63 -6.92 0.49
N ARG A 179 -9.93 -7.15 0.73
CA ARG A 179 -10.48 -7.24 2.08
C ARG A 179 -10.02 -8.50 2.83
N ILE A 180 -9.72 -9.60 2.15
CA ILE A 180 -9.16 -10.81 2.76
C ILE A 180 -7.67 -10.64 3.06
N GLU A 181 -6.94 -9.94 2.20
CA GLU A 181 -5.54 -9.62 2.48
C GLU A 181 -5.40 -8.64 3.68
N HIS A 182 -6.32 -7.69 3.82
CA HIS A 182 -6.31 -6.68 4.89
C HIS A 182 -7.64 -6.67 5.68
N PRO A 183 -7.98 -7.76 6.40
CA PRO A 183 -9.25 -7.86 7.09
C PRO A 183 -9.33 -6.88 8.26
N ALA A 184 -10.46 -6.16 8.36
CA ALA A 184 -10.72 -5.24 9.47
C ALA A 184 -10.83 -5.98 10.81
N SER A 185 -11.30 -7.23 10.79
CA SER A 185 -11.40 -8.11 11.95
C SER A 185 -11.50 -9.58 11.51
N PRO A 186 -11.24 -10.54 12.39
CA PRO A 186 -11.51 -11.95 12.10
C PRO A 186 -12.93 -12.24 11.64
N ALA A 187 -13.91 -11.59 12.24
CA ALA A 187 -15.34 -11.75 11.89
C ALA A 187 -15.64 -11.27 10.46
N SER A 188 -14.91 -10.27 9.95
CA SER A 188 -15.11 -9.76 8.59
C SER A 188 -14.81 -10.82 7.52
N ILE A 189 -13.92 -11.76 7.80
CA ILE A 189 -13.60 -12.88 6.88
C ILE A 189 -14.80 -13.82 6.73
N SER A 190 -15.47 -14.20 7.82
CA SER A 190 -16.67 -15.04 7.73
C SER A 190 -17.80 -14.39 6.93
N VAL A 191 -17.98 -13.08 7.11
CA VAL A 191 -18.93 -12.32 6.30
C VAL A 191 -18.55 -12.36 4.82
N LEU A 192 -17.27 -12.16 4.49
CA LEU A 192 -16.78 -12.24 3.10
C LEU A 192 -16.93 -13.62 2.50
N LEU A 193 -16.65 -14.70 3.26
CA LEU A 193 -16.84 -16.08 2.80
C LEU A 193 -18.31 -16.36 2.49
N SER A 194 -19.24 -15.87 3.30
CA SER A 194 -20.67 -16.00 3.05
C SER A 194 -21.07 -15.27 1.78
N LEU A 195 -20.60 -14.01 1.58
CA LEU A 195 -20.86 -13.22 0.38
C LEU A 195 -20.27 -13.89 -0.88
N LEU A 196 -19.03 -14.35 -0.82
CA LEU A 196 -18.39 -15.06 -1.95
C LEU A 196 -19.13 -16.36 -2.28
N SER A 197 -19.62 -17.10 -1.27
CA SER A 197 -20.41 -18.32 -1.48
C SER A 197 -21.73 -18.02 -2.19
N GLU A 198 -22.36 -16.88 -1.88
CA GLU A 198 -23.58 -16.40 -2.53
C GLU A 198 -23.30 -15.94 -3.98
N TRP A 199 -22.26 -15.10 -4.20
CA TRP A 199 -21.93 -14.58 -5.52
C TRP A 199 -21.47 -15.68 -6.49
N LEU A 200 -20.86 -16.74 -5.97
CA LEU A 200 -20.28 -17.81 -6.77
C LEU A 200 -21.11 -19.12 -6.71
N VAL A 201 -22.42 -19.03 -6.41
CA VAL A 201 -23.29 -20.20 -6.29
C VAL A 201 -23.26 -21.10 -7.51
N ASP A 202 -23.27 -20.52 -8.72
CA ASP A 202 -23.25 -21.20 -10.01
C ASP A 202 -21.83 -21.39 -10.59
N ARG A 203 -20.78 -21.09 -9.80
CA ARG A 203 -19.38 -21.12 -10.23
C ARG A 203 -18.51 -21.96 -9.28
N PRO A 204 -18.66 -23.30 -9.30
CA PRO A 204 -17.91 -24.20 -8.42
C PRO A 204 -16.40 -24.15 -8.65
N ASP A 205 -15.96 -23.83 -9.87
CA ASP A 205 -14.57 -23.61 -10.25
C ASP A 205 -13.95 -22.43 -9.47
N LEU A 206 -14.62 -21.30 -9.44
CA LEU A 206 -14.18 -20.11 -8.71
C LEU A 206 -14.28 -20.31 -7.19
N ARG A 207 -15.33 -21.00 -6.70
CA ARG A 207 -15.46 -21.33 -5.27
C ARG A 207 -14.26 -22.13 -4.77
N ARG A 208 -13.85 -23.16 -5.51
CA ARG A 208 -12.66 -23.97 -5.19
C ARG A 208 -11.39 -23.13 -5.24
N MET A 209 -11.23 -22.31 -6.27
CA MET A 209 -10.08 -21.43 -6.43
C MET A 209 -9.96 -20.47 -5.23
N PHE A 210 -11.05 -19.79 -4.86
CA PHE A 210 -11.08 -18.88 -3.71
C PHE A 210 -10.84 -19.62 -2.39
N ALA A 211 -11.45 -20.80 -2.17
CA ALA A 211 -11.22 -21.59 -0.97
C ALA A 211 -9.75 -21.95 -0.80
N THR A 212 -9.11 -22.44 -1.87
CA THR A 212 -7.68 -22.78 -1.89
C THR A 212 -6.81 -21.56 -1.60
N TRP A 213 -7.07 -20.43 -2.27
CA TRP A 213 -6.29 -19.20 -2.10
C TRP A 213 -6.47 -18.60 -0.70
N ILE A 214 -7.70 -18.50 -0.20
CA ILE A 214 -8.00 -17.94 1.13
C ILE A 214 -7.33 -18.79 2.21
N ARG A 215 -7.45 -20.12 2.11
CA ARG A 215 -6.77 -21.06 3.02
C ARG A 215 -5.28 -20.79 3.05
N ALA A 216 -4.62 -20.71 1.89
CA ALA A 216 -3.18 -20.47 1.79
C ALA A 216 -2.81 -19.10 2.38
N THR A 217 -3.61 -18.07 2.13
CA THR A 217 -3.42 -16.70 2.65
C THR A 217 -3.54 -16.68 4.17
N LEU A 218 -4.57 -17.31 4.75
CA LEU A 218 -4.75 -17.36 6.20
C LEU A 218 -3.65 -18.15 6.91
N MET A 219 -3.19 -19.26 6.31
CA MET A 219 -2.10 -20.06 6.88
C MET A 219 -0.74 -19.35 6.86
N ARG A 220 -0.50 -18.47 5.89
CA ARG A 220 0.74 -17.67 5.81
C ARG A 220 0.83 -16.59 6.89
N LYS A 221 -0.30 -16.07 7.35
CA LYS A 221 -0.34 -15.02 8.37
C LYS A 221 -0.01 -15.62 9.73
N ALA A 222 1.26 -15.44 10.16
CA ALA A 222 1.77 -15.98 11.42
C ALA A 222 0.96 -15.55 12.66
N GLU A 223 0.28 -14.42 12.56
CA GLU A 223 -0.60 -13.89 13.62
C GLU A 223 -1.81 -14.79 13.88
N TYR A 224 -2.28 -15.52 12.88
CA TYR A 224 -3.46 -16.36 13.02
C TYR A 224 -3.17 -17.75 13.60
N ARG A 225 -1.95 -18.25 13.46
CA ARG A 225 -1.50 -19.58 13.94
C ARG A 225 -2.49 -20.69 13.59
N ILE A 226 -3.14 -20.59 12.44
CA ILE A 226 -4.17 -21.54 11.98
C ILE A 226 -3.54 -22.58 11.10
N VAL A 227 -3.84 -23.84 11.37
CA VAL A 227 -3.59 -24.97 10.45
C VAL A 227 -4.96 -25.42 9.95
N LEU A 228 -5.21 -25.26 8.65
CA LEU A 228 -6.43 -25.69 7.99
C LEU A 228 -6.14 -26.92 7.13
N PRO A 229 -6.99 -27.96 7.15
CA PRO A 229 -6.87 -29.10 6.23
C PRO A 229 -7.09 -28.65 4.77
N GLU A 230 -6.93 -29.55 3.83
CA GLU A 230 -7.34 -29.29 2.46
C GLU A 230 -8.85 -29.12 2.39
N ILE A 231 -9.28 -27.99 1.84
CA ILE A 231 -10.69 -27.59 1.72
C ILE A 231 -10.89 -27.06 0.31
N ASP A 232 -11.88 -27.60 -0.36
CA ASP A 232 -12.19 -27.30 -1.75
C ASP A 232 -13.45 -26.41 -1.91
N ASP A 233 -14.08 -26.02 -0.80
CA ASP A 233 -15.33 -25.26 -0.81
C ASP A 233 -15.34 -24.11 0.21
N LEU A 234 -15.90 -22.97 -0.19
CA LEU A 234 -15.99 -21.77 0.65
C LEU A 234 -16.94 -21.96 1.85
N GLN A 235 -17.99 -22.75 1.73
CA GLN A 235 -18.93 -22.99 2.84
C GLN A 235 -18.27 -23.86 3.91
N GLU A 236 -17.54 -24.91 3.49
CA GLU A 236 -16.78 -25.74 4.40
C GLU A 236 -15.70 -24.92 5.12
N LEU A 237 -14.97 -24.07 4.38
CA LEU A 237 -13.99 -23.17 4.96
C LEU A 237 -14.63 -22.22 5.98
N ASN A 238 -15.82 -21.67 5.70
CA ASN A 238 -16.53 -20.77 6.60
C ASN A 238 -16.97 -21.46 7.90
N VAL A 239 -17.50 -22.68 7.83
CA VAL A 239 -17.87 -23.49 9.01
C VAL A 239 -16.66 -23.74 9.89
N MET A 240 -15.55 -24.18 9.31
CA MET A 240 -14.31 -24.45 10.05
C MET A 240 -13.69 -23.20 10.67
N LEU A 241 -13.79 -22.06 9.99
CA LEU A 241 -13.33 -20.79 10.55
C LEU A 241 -14.22 -20.32 11.69
N ALA A 242 -15.54 -20.51 11.60
CA ALA A 242 -16.47 -20.12 12.65
C ALA A 242 -16.17 -20.83 13.98
N GLU A 243 -15.81 -22.11 13.96
CA GLU A 243 -15.39 -22.88 15.14
C GLU A 243 -14.08 -22.36 15.78
N ARG A 244 -13.24 -21.69 15.00
CA ARG A 244 -11.93 -21.18 15.44
C ARG A 244 -11.90 -19.68 15.69
N LEU A 245 -12.93 -18.97 15.26
CA LEU A 245 -13.02 -17.50 15.38
C LEU A 245 -12.98 -17.03 16.83
N GLU A 246 -13.53 -17.77 17.80
CA GLU A 246 -13.48 -17.40 19.22
C GLU A 246 -12.02 -17.42 19.74
N VAL A 247 -11.27 -18.48 19.42
CA VAL A 247 -9.85 -18.58 19.82
C VAL A 247 -9.03 -17.47 19.15
N TRP A 248 -9.35 -17.17 17.91
CA TRP A 248 -8.66 -16.14 17.13
C TRP A 248 -9.01 -14.71 17.57
N ALA A 249 -10.30 -14.45 17.89
CA ALA A 249 -10.73 -13.15 18.43
C ALA A 249 -9.99 -12.80 19.73
N HIS A 250 -9.86 -13.75 20.64
CA HIS A 250 -9.07 -13.57 21.87
C HIS A 250 -7.58 -13.28 21.59
N GLY A 251 -7.00 -13.92 20.59
CA GLY A 251 -5.62 -13.64 20.17
C GLY A 251 -5.45 -12.23 19.58
N TYR A 252 -6.43 -11.79 18.80
CA TYR A 252 -6.44 -10.47 18.16
C TYR A 252 -6.62 -9.34 19.17
N GLU A 253 -7.55 -9.51 20.14
CA GLU A 253 -7.74 -8.59 21.26
C GLU A 253 -6.46 -8.46 22.11
N ALA A 254 -5.83 -9.59 22.44
CA ALA A 254 -4.58 -9.58 23.20
C ALA A 254 -3.45 -8.83 22.48
N GLN A 255 -3.34 -9.00 21.14
CA GLN A 255 -2.36 -8.26 20.34
C GLN A 255 -2.70 -6.78 20.24
N GLY A 256 -3.99 -6.44 20.09
CA GLY A 256 -4.46 -5.04 20.09
C GLY A 256 -4.12 -4.33 21.39
N VAL A 257 -4.38 -4.98 22.53
CA VAL A 257 -4.00 -4.50 23.86
C VAL A 257 -2.49 -4.33 23.98
N GLN A 258 -1.71 -5.30 23.54
CA GLN A 258 -0.25 -5.23 23.61
C GLN A 258 0.33 -4.10 22.74
N LYS A 259 -0.19 -3.92 21.52
CA LYS A 259 0.18 -2.79 20.65
C LYS A 259 -0.22 -1.45 21.27
N GLY A 260 -1.41 -1.37 21.85
CA GLY A 260 -1.89 -0.17 22.55
C GLY A 260 -1.03 0.20 23.74
N ILE A 261 -0.62 -0.79 24.55
CA ILE A 261 0.30 -0.60 25.68
C ILE A 261 1.67 -0.10 25.19
N LEU A 262 2.27 -0.71 24.17
CA LEU A 262 3.54 -0.30 23.60
C LEU A 262 3.50 1.13 23.05
N GLN A 263 2.45 1.48 22.31
CA GLN A 263 2.25 2.83 21.79
C GLN A 263 2.05 3.84 22.93
N GLY A 264 1.23 3.50 23.93
CA GLY A 264 1.02 4.33 25.11
C GLY A 264 2.30 4.55 25.92
N MET A 265 3.11 3.50 26.11
CA MET A 265 4.43 3.60 26.76
C MET A 265 5.39 4.49 25.97
N GLN A 266 5.44 4.33 24.65
CA GLN A 266 6.31 5.13 23.79
C GLN A 266 5.90 6.61 23.81
N GLN A 267 4.62 6.91 23.70
CA GLN A 267 4.10 8.27 23.81
C GLN A 267 4.32 8.87 25.19
N GLY A 268 4.03 8.10 26.25
CA GLY A 268 4.26 8.53 27.62
C GLY A 268 5.74 8.80 27.91
N MET A 269 6.65 7.94 27.42
CA MET A 269 8.08 8.15 27.56
C MET A 269 8.55 9.41 26.81
N GLN A 270 8.05 9.63 25.59
CA GLN A 270 8.39 10.81 24.80
C GLN A 270 7.89 12.11 25.45
N GLN A 271 6.66 12.11 25.95
CA GLN A 271 6.09 13.23 26.69
C GLN A 271 6.84 13.47 28.02
N GLY A 272 7.17 12.40 28.75
CA GLY A 272 7.91 12.48 30.00
C GLY A 272 9.32 13.05 29.80
N VAL A 273 10.03 12.65 28.75
CA VAL A 273 11.34 13.22 28.38
C VAL A 273 11.22 14.71 28.04
N GLN A 274 10.24 15.09 27.22
CA GLN A 274 10.01 16.50 26.87
C GLN A 274 9.71 17.37 28.10
N GLN A 275 8.83 16.91 28.97
CA GLN A 275 8.50 17.60 30.20
C GLN A 275 9.68 17.65 31.17
N GLY A 276 10.45 16.56 31.29
CA GLY A 276 11.63 16.50 32.14
C GLY A 276 12.73 17.47 31.67
N VAL A 277 12.97 17.57 30.37
CA VAL A 277 13.91 18.51 29.77
C VAL A 277 13.47 19.95 30.06
N GLN A 278 12.19 20.28 29.77
CA GLN A 278 11.66 21.62 30.02
C GLN A 278 11.76 22.04 31.50
N GLN A 279 11.39 21.15 32.42
CA GLN A 279 11.53 21.40 33.86
C GLN A 279 12.99 21.54 34.28
N GLY A 280 13.89 20.72 33.72
CA GLY A 280 15.33 20.82 33.98
C GLY A 280 15.91 22.14 33.50
N GLU A 281 15.55 22.60 32.31
CA GLU A 281 15.95 23.90 31.75
C GLU A 281 15.39 25.05 32.59
N ALA A 282 14.12 25.00 32.97
CA ALA A 282 13.51 26.00 33.86
C ALA A 282 14.25 26.12 35.23
N LEU A 283 14.57 25.00 35.85
CA LEU A 283 15.34 24.99 37.11
C LEU A 283 16.75 25.51 36.91
N ALA A 284 17.42 25.18 35.83
CA ALA A 284 18.74 25.68 35.50
C ALA A 284 18.73 27.20 35.29
N LEU A 285 17.72 27.72 34.56
CA LEU A 285 17.54 29.17 34.41
C LEU A 285 17.28 29.87 35.74
N GLN A 286 16.43 29.33 36.62
CA GLN A 286 16.21 29.88 37.96
C GLN A 286 17.49 29.95 38.78
N LYS A 287 18.33 28.88 38.73
CA LYS A 287 19.62 28.85 39.39
C LYS A 287 20.59 29.89 38.87
N LEU A 288 20.65 30.05 37.53
CA LEU A 288 21.50 31.04 36.89
C LEU A 288 21.11 32.44 37.32
N LEU A 289 19.82 32.79 37.22
CA LEU A 289 19.28 34.10 37.56
C LEU A 289 19.46 34.40 39.06
N SER A 290 19.21 33.40 39.93
CA SER A 290 19.44 33.60 41.38
C SER A 290 20.90 33.85 41.72
N ARG A 291 21.87 33.26 41.03
CA ARG A 291 23.30 33.52 41.21
C ARG A 291 23.74 34.91 40.71
N ARG A 292 23.15 35.37 39.62
CA ARG A 292 23.52 36.67 39.00
C ARG A 292 22.87 37.85 39.69
N PHE A 293 21.57 37.72 40.00
CA PHE A 293 20.74 38.86 40.41
C PHE A 293 20.17 38.74 41.83
N GLY A 294 20.53 37.68 42.58
CA GLY A 294 20.01 37.45 43.92
C GLY A 294 18.66 36.70 43.97
N VAL A 295 17.96 36.86 45.11
CA VAL A 295 16.70 36.11 45.32
C VAL A 295 15.63 36.52 44.32
N LEU A 296 15.10 35.55 43.57
CA LEU A 296 14.06 35.79 42.57
C LEU A 296 12.68 35.95 43.27
N PRO A 297 11.86 36.92 42.81
CA PRO A 297 10.47 37.05 43.25
C PRO A 297 9.67 35.77 42.95
N SER A 298 8.73 35.41 43.83
CA SER A 298 7.91 34.20 43.65
C SER A 298 7.08 34.18 42.35
N GLY A 299 6.65 35.35 41.87
CA GLY A 299 5.97 35.46 40.57
C GLY A 299 6.87 35.09 39.37
N MET A 300 8.16 35.43 39.42
CA MET A 300 9.10 35.09 38.34
C MET A 300 9.47 33.58 38.35
N THR A 301 9.62 32.97 39.50
CA THR A 301 9.86 31.53 39.59
C THR A 301 8.67 30.74 39.02
N ALA A 302 7.44 31.19 39.30
CA ALA A 302 6.23 30.60 38.70
C ALA A 302 6.13 30.83 37.17
N GLN A 303 6.51 32.03 36.71
CA GLN A 303 6.57 32.35 35.28
C GLN A 303 7.55 31.47 34.52
N ILE A 304 8.76 31.27 35.05
CA ILE A 304 9.77 30.40 34.45
C ILE A 304 9.31 28.95 34.44
N ALA A 305 8.66 28.48 35.49
CA ALA A 305 8.16 27.11 35.59
C ALA A 305 7.02 26.79 34.60
N ALA A 306 6.25 27.80 34.24
CA ALA A 306 5.11 27.69 33.28
C ALA A 306 5.51 28.03 31.84
N ALA A 307 6.74 28.48 31.58
CA ALA A 307 7.20 28.95 30.28
C ALA A 307 7.40 27.78 29.27
N SER A 308 7.19 28.06 28.00
CA SER A 308 7.56 27.14 26.92
C SER A 308 9.09 27.00 26.81
N ARG A 309 9.55 25.91 26.20
CA ARG A 309 10.97 25.67 25.99
C ARG A 309 11.63 26.83 25.22
N GLU A 310 11.00 27.31 24.16
CA GLU A 310 11.51 28.45 23.37
C GLU A 310 11.63 29.72 24.21
N GLN A 311 10.70 29.96 25.14
CA GLN A 311 10.80 31.10 26.06
C GLN A 311 11.96 30.93 27.03
N ILE A 312 12.15 29.71 27.57
CA ILE A 312 13.25 29.41 28.49
C ILE A 312 14.59 29.59 27.79
N GLU A 313 14.78 29.05 26.59
CA GLU A 313 15.98 29.22 25.77
C GLU A 313 16.27 30.69 25.49
N SER A 314 15.24 31.46 25.06
CA SER A 314 15.37 32.91 24.80
C SER A 314 15.76 33.68 26.07
N TRP A 315 15.24 33.30 27.24
CA TRP A 315 15.60 33.92 28.50
C TRP A 315 17.00 33.52 28.95
N PHE A 316 17.46 32.31 28.65
CA PHE A 316 18.82 31.86 28.90
C PHE A 316 19.84 32.72 28.16
N ASP A 317 19.62 32.92 26.86
CA ASP A 317 20.51 33.74 26.02
C ASP A 317 20.59 35.19 26.56
N ARG A 318 19.42 35.76 26.88
CA ARG A 318 19.38 37.11 27.45
C ARG A 318 19.98 37.17 28.86
N ALA A 319 19.83 36.11 29.66
CA ALA A 319 20.40 36.09 31.00
C ALA A 319 21.93 36.14 31.01
N ILE A 320 22.61 35.80 29.90
CA ILE A 320 24.08 35.89 29.78
C ILE A 320 24.55 37.37 29.71
N GLU A 321 23.81 38.18 28.97
CA GLU A 321 24.24 39.56 28.67
C GLU A 321 23.53 40.62 29.54
N ALA A 322 22.37 40.33 30.12
CA ALA A 322 21.54 41.26 30.87
C ALA A 322 22.29 41.93 32.05
N GLY A 323 22.15 43.23 32.17
CA GLY A 323 22.69 44.00 33.30
C GLY A 323 21.80 43.91 34.55
N GLN A 324 20.51 43.76 34.38
CA GLN A 324 19.52 43.66 35.47
C GLN A 324 18.45 42.59 35.17
N LEU A 325 17.76 42.11 36.18
CA LEU A 325 16.81 41.02 36.07
C LEU A 325 15.63 41.33 35.12
N SER A 326 15.17 42.59 35.07
CA SER A 326 14.09 43.03 34.16
C SER A 326 14.44 42.84 32.67
N ASP A 327 15.70 42.95 32.32
CA ASP A 327 16.15 42.87 30.92
C ASP A 327 16.03 41.46 30.35
N VAL A 328 16.02 40.44 31.21
CA VAL A 328 15.88 39.04 30.82
C VAL A 328 14.46 38.74 30.30
N PHE A 329 13.44 39.32 30.93
CA PHE A 329 12.02 39.03 30.64
C PHE A 329 11.34 40.05 29.75
N GLY A 330 12.06 41.13 29.34
CA GLY A 330 11.55 42.16 28.46
C GLY A 330 11.20 41.63 27.04
N PRO A 331 10.40 42.36 26.25
CA PRO A 331 10.17 42.04 24.85
C PRO A 331 11.51 41.93 24.13
N ALA A 332 11.63 40.97 23.20
CA ALA A 332 12.82 40.83 22.37
C ALA A 332 13.08 42.15 21.64
N ALA A 333 14.27 42.76 21.84
CA ALA A 333 14.71 43.85 21.00
C ALA A 333 14.81 43.30 19.55
N HIS A 334 14.06 43.93 18.65
CA HIS A 334 14.08 43.59 17.22
C HIS A 334 15.38 44.07 16.58
#